data_ae1649b59b102de6fed067f2c2456fbc
#
_entry.id   ae1649b59b102de6fed067f2c2456fbc
#
_cell.length_a   1.000
_cell.length_b   1.000
_cell.length_c   1.000
_cell.angle_alpha   90.00
_cell.angle_beta   90.00
_cell.angle_gamma   90.00
#
_symmetry.space_group_name_H-M   'P 1'
#
loop_
_entity.id
_entity.type
_entity.pdbx_description
1 polymer ?
#
loop_
_entity_poly.entity_id
_entity_poly.type
_entity_poly.pdbx_seq_one_letter_code
_entity_poly.pdbx_strand_id
1 'polypeptide(L)'
;MIIAGERRWRSAQRAGLKEVPCVEMEVDEGTVAEIALIENMQRKDLTVWEEADGLLALCDRYGYTHDDVARKVGKSRTTVSEALAIARIPEDVREVCRGAEINAKSSLLQIVRQPDDDSMRRFAKEVATKGLNRNDAREVRRQEMGPRVVPDSKPYTFKYASPEKDFNIEVKFRASQVSDAEVALILRAVADEIDVVPD
;
A
#
# COMPACT_ATOMS: atom_id res chain seq x y z
N MET A 1 18.89 25.72 16.25
CA MET A 1 18.19 24.49 16.71
C MET A 1 18.60 23.32 15.81
N ILE A 2 18.79 22.11 16.34
CA ILE A 2 19.05 20.92 15.53
C ILE A 2 17.70 20.34 15.09
N ILE A 3 17.44 20.28 13.77
CA ILE A 3 16.21 19.74 13.20
C ILE A 3 16.33 18.22 13.04
N ALA A 4 17.48 17.72 12.56
CA ALA A 4 17.77 16.32 12.35
C ALA A 4 19.23 16.00 12.67
N GLY A 5 19.54 14.73 13.02
CA GLY A 5 20.91 14.29 13.28
C GLY A 5 21.39 14.46 14.72
N GLU A 6 20.53 14.65 15.70
CA GLU A 6 20.92 14.84 17.11
C GLU A 6 21.82 13.71 17.65
N ARG A 7 21.54 12.46 17.29
CA ARG A 7 22.38 11.32 17.70
C ARG A 7 23.80 11.42 17.18
N ARG A 8 23.97 11.87 15.92
CA ARG A 8 25.28 12.08 15.29
C ARG A 8 26.03 13.20 15.99
N TRP A 9 25.36 14.33 16.26
CA TRP A 9 25.93 15.44 16.99
C TRP A 9 26.37 15.03 18.40
N ARG A 10 25.52 14.32 19.17
CA ARG A 10 25.89 13.82 20.50
C ARG A 10 27.08 12.84 20.45
N SER A 11 27.14 11.99 19.42
CA SER A 11 28.28 11.08 19.24
C SER A 11 29.56 11.82 18.94
N ALA A 12 29.51 12.86 18.09
CA ALA A 12 30.65 13.70 17.80
C ALA A 12 31.16 14.44 19.04
N GLN A 13 30.24 14.97 19.86
CA GLN A 13 30.62 15.58 21.16
C GLN A 13 31.36 14.57 22.08
N ARG A 14 30.84 13.34 22.20
CA ARG A 14 31.45 12.28 23.00
C ARG A 14 32.83 11.87 22.45
N ALA A 15 33.01 11.93 21.14
CA ALA A 15 34.29 11.66 20.47
C ALA A 15 35.27 12.81 20.55
N GLY A 16 34.89 13.95 21.15
CA GLY A 16 35.77 15.14 21.30
C GLY A 16 35.98 15.91 19.99
N LEU A 17 35.12 15.72 18.98
CA LEU A 17 35.20 16.48 17.73
C LEU A 17 34.80 17.93 17.99
N LYS A 18 35.63 18.87 17.52
CA LYS A 18 35.40 20.31 17.67
C LYS A 18 34.39 20.85 16.65
N GLU A 19 34.30 20.22 15.49
CA GLU A 19 33.46 20.65 14.38
C GLU A 19 32.78 19.43 13.74
N VAL A 20 31.57 19.64 13.23
CA VAL A 20 30.83 18.66 12.46
C VAL A 20 30.21 19.32 11.21
N PRO A 21 30.21 18.69 10.05
CA PRO A 21 29.53 19.23 8.88
C PRO A 21 28.03 19.33 9.15
N CYS A 22 27.45 20.49 8.89
CA CYS A 22 26.01 20.72 9.01
C CYS A 22 25.47 21.46 7.77
N VAL A 23 24.17 21.37 7.56
CA VAL A 23 23.43 22.15 6.58
C VAL A 23 22.56 23.14 7.35
N GLU A 24 22.80 24.42 7.16
CA GLU A 24 21.96 25.46 7.74
C GLU A 24 20.78 25.75 6.83
N MET A 25 19.60 25.93 7.43
CA MET A 25 18.36 26.22 6.72
C MET A 25 17.61 27.33 7.46
N GLU A 26 17.18 28.34 6.71
CA GLU A 26 16.24 29.37 7.20
C GLU A 26 14.81 28.86 6.95
N VAL A 27 14.14 28.38 7.97
CA VAL A 27 12.83 27.79 7.91
C VAL A 27 11.98 28.21 9.10
N ASP A 28 10.67 28.29 8.91
CA ASP A 28 9.72 28.53 9.98
C ASP A 28 9.50 27.27 10.85
N GLU A 29 8.84 27.45 12.00
CA GLU A 29 8.57 26.34 12.94
C GLU A 29 7.71 25.23 12.32
N GLY A 30 6.79 25.55 11.42
CA GLY A 30 5.96 24.59 10.72
C GLY A 30 6.78 23.67 9.81
N THR A 31 7.71 24.27 9.03
CA THR A 31 8.64 23.53 8.17
C THR A 31 9.63 22.69 8.99
N VAL A 32 10.07 23.19 10.15
CA VAL A 32 10.90 22.40 11.07
C VAL A 32 10.18 21.13 11.53
N ALA A 33 8.92 21.26 11.94
CA ALA A 33 8.10 20.13 12.40
C ALA A 33 7.83 19.13 11.24
N GLU A 34 7.60 19.63 10.04
CA GLU A 34 7.45 18.80 8.84
C GLU A 34 8.71 17.98 8.55
N ILE A 35 9.89 18.63 8.50
CA ILE A 35 11.17 17.97 8.24
C ILE A 35 11.43 16.87 9.29
N ALA A 36 11.19 17.18 10.57
CA ALA A 36 11.37 16.23 11.66
C ALA A 36 10.41 15.02 11.53
N LEU A 37 9.16 15.24 11.12
CA LEU A 37 8.19 14.18 10.91
C LEU A 37 8.59 13.30 9.71
N ILE A 38 9.01 13.90 8.59
CA ILE A 38 9.46 13.16 7.40
C ILE A 38 10.72 12.35 7.73
N GLU A 39 11.69 12.91 8.45
CA GLU A 39 12.89 12.20 8.89
C GLU A 39 12.51 10.98 9.76
N ASN A 40 11.60 11.17 10.70
CA ASN A 40 11.13 10.09 11.56
C ASN A 40 10.42 8.99 10.75
N MET A 41 9.67 9.35 9.69
CA MET A 41 9.01 8.38 8.79
C MET A 41 9.99 7.57 7.93
N GLN A 42 11.23 8.01 7.79
CA GLN A 42 12.29 7.28 7.06
C GLN A 42 13.02 6.25 7.94
N ARG A 43 12.69 6.15 9.23
CA ARG A 43 13.26 5.15 10.11
C ARG A 43 12.80 3.75 9.71
N LYS A 44 13.70 2.77 9.89
CA LYS A 44 13.44 1.36 9.53
C LYS A 44 12.75 0.56 10.64
N ASP A 45 12.68 1.11 11.83
CA ASP A 45 12.21 0.47 13.06
C ASP A 45 10.81 0.89 13.48
N LEU A 46 10.07 1.59 12.63
CA LEU A 46 8.69 1.97 12.90
C LEU A 46 7.77 0.75 12.90
N THR A 47 6.88 0.72 13.86
CA THR A 47 5.75 -0.20 13.85
C THR A 47 4.77 0.20 12.74
N VAL A 48 3.90 -0.73 12.34
CA VAL A 48 2.85 -0.46 11.32
C VAL A 48 1.92 0.67 11.77
N TRP A 49 1.66 0.77 13.08
CA TRP A 49 0.81 1.82 13.66
C TRP A 49 1.50 3.19 13.63
N GLU A 50 2.76 3.27 14.04
CA GLU A 50 3.53 4.52 13.99
C GLU A 50 3.70 5.02 12.56
N GLU A 51 3.94 4.11 11.61
CA GLU A 51 4.00 4.46 10.18
C GLU A 51 2.65 5.02 9.70
N ALA A 52 1.55 4.35 10.03
CA ALA A 52 0.21 4.77 9.64
C ALA A 52 -0.17 6.14 10.20
N ASP A 53 0.06 6.35 11.51
CA ASP A 53 -0.26 7.60 12.19
C ASP A 53 0.63 8.77 11.73
N GLY A 54 1.91 8.51 11.47
CA GLY A 54 2.81 9.53 10.92
C GLY A 54 2.44 9.98 9.51
N LEU A 55 2.04 9.05 8.64
CA LEU A 55 1.58 9.38 7.29
C LEU A 55 0.24 10.12 7.32
N LEU A 56 -0.67 9.76 8.24
CA LEU A 56 -1.92 10.49 8.44
C LEU A 56 -1.65 11.92 8.91
N ALA A 57 -0.72 12.11 9.85
CA ALA A 57 -0.35 13.43 10.33
C ALA A 57 0.22 14.34 9.22
N LEU A 58 0.94 13.79 8.24
CA LEU A 58 1.41 14.54 7.06
C LEU A 58 0.24 15.01 6.19
N CYS A 59 -0.77 14.16 5.97
CA CYS A 59 -1.97 14.54 5.23
C CYS A 59 -2.78 15.61 5.97
N ASP A 60 -3.08 15.41 7.26
CA ASP A 60 -4.00 16.25 8.02
C ASP A 60 -3.40 17.62 8.39
N ARG A 61 -2.11 17.65 8.76
CA ARG A 61 -1.46 18.90 9.20
C ARG A 61 -1.00 19.77 8.06
N TYR A 62 -0.53 19.15 6.96
CA TYR A 62 0.10 19.87 5.85
C TYR A 62 -0.73 19.83 4.57
N GLY A 63 -1.91 19.17 4.57
CA GLY A 63 -2.81 19.10 3.43
C GLY A 63 -2.24 18.31 2.25
N TYR A 64 -1.29 17.42 2.47
CA TYR A 64 -0.65 16.65 1.41
C TYR A 64 -1.56 15.59 0.83
N THR A 65 -1.51 15.46 -0.49
CA THR A 65 -2.10 14.31 -1.18
C THR A 65 -1.29 13.04 -0.94
N HIS A 66 -1.90 11.88 -1.17
CA HIS A 66 -1.18 10.59 -1.08
C HIS A 66 0.06 10.54 -1.98
N ASP A 67 0.03 11.22 -3.13
CA ASP A 67 1.17 11.30 -4.06
C ASP A 67 2.28 12.20 -3.52
N ASP A 68 1.92 13.31 -2.87
CA ASP A 68 2.89 14.21 -2.25
C ASP A 68 3.60 13.50 -1.09
N VAL A 69 2.84 12.84 -0.22
CA VAL A 69 3.40 12.04 0.88
C VAL A 69 4.31 10.95 0.34
N ALA A 70 3.87 10.20 -0.68
CA ALA A 70 4.67 9.13 -1.28
C ALA A 70 6.04 9.64 -1.78
N ARG A 71 6.06 10.78 -2.47
CA ARG A 71 7.30 11.43 -2.94
C ARG A 71 8.18 11.88 -1.79
N LYS A 72 7.61 12.54 -0.76
CA LYS A 72 8.36 13.07 0.39
C LYS A 72 9.01 11.99 1.25
N VAL A 73 8.30 10.86 1.48
CA VAL A 73 8.81 9.77 2.32
C VAL A 73 9.54 8.67 1.52
N GLY A 74 9.59 8.76 0.20
CA GLY A 74 10.26 7.77 -0.67
C GLY A 74 9.54 6.43 -0.75
N LYS A 75 8.20 6.41 -0.67
CA LYS A 75 7.37 5.19 -0.73
C LYS A 75 6.45 5.21 -1.96
N SER A 76 5.87 4.05 -2.31
CA SER A 76 4.86 4.02 -3.36
C SER A 76 3.53 4.61 -2.88
N ARG A 77 2.75 5.21 -3.79
CA ARG A 77 1.40 5.69 -3.50
C ARG A 77 0.51 4.60 -2.89
N THR A 78 0.62 3.37 -3.39
CA THR A 78 -0.13 2.22 -2.86
C THR A 78 0.23 1.96 -1.40
N THR A 79 1.52 1.97 -1.05
CA THR A 79 1.99 1.80 0.32
C THR A 79 1.42 2.86 1.25
N VAL A 80 1.41 4.13 0.82
CA VAL A 80 0.83 5.25 1.57
C VAL A 80 -0.67 5.07 1.75
N SER A 81 -1.40 4.76 0.68
CA SER A 81 -2.86 4.55 0.74
C SER A 81 -3.24 3.40 1.68
N GLU A 82 -2.48 2.31 1.69
CA GLU A 82 -2.69 1.19 2.61
C GLU A 82 -2.43 1.58 4.07
N ALA A 83 -1.37 2.32 4.34
CA ALA A 83 -1.06 2.79 5.69
C ALA A 83 -2.11 3.77 6.20
N LEU A 84 -2.57 4.71 5.36
CA LEU A 84 -3.67 5.63 5.70
C LEU A 84 -4.99 4.90 5.95
N ALA A 85 -5.25 3.81 5.26
CA ALA A 85 -6.40 2.97 5.54
C ALA A 85 -6.28 2.30 6.93
N ILE A 86 -5.10 1.82 7.30
CA ILE A 86 -4.82 1.28 8.64
C ILE A 86 -4.96 2.37 9.72
N ALA A 87 -4.50 3.59 9.45
CA ALA A 87 -4.63 4.73 10.37
C ALA A 87 -6.09 5.09 10.70
N ARG A 88 -7.04 4.71 9.84
CA ARG A 88 -8.48 4.96 10.05
C ARG A 88 -9.22 3.85 10.80
N ILE A 89 -8.52 2.79 11.21
CA ILE A 89 -9.10 1.75 12.07
C ILE A 89 -9.55 2.40 13.39
N PRO A 90 -10.82 2.18 13.84
CA PRO A 90 -11.33 2.70 15.10
C PRO A 90 -10.46 2.31 16.30
N GLU A 91 -10.32 3.20 17.29
CA GLU A 91 -9.37 3.00 18.40
C GLU A 91 -9.67 1.75 19.23
N ASP A 92 -10.93 1.43 19.44
CA ASP A 92 -11.33 0.20 20.14
C ASP A 92 -10.91 -1.09 19.39
N VAL A 93 -10.90 -1.04 18.05
CA VAL A 93 -10.38 -2.15 17.21
C VAL A 93 -8.86 -2.18 17.25
N ARG A 94 -8.20 -1.01 17.27
CA ARG A 94 -6.74 -0.91 17.44
C ARG A 94 -6.30 -1.51 18.76
N GLU A 95 -7.03 -1.25 19.86
CA GLU A 95 -6.74 -1.82 21.18
C GLU A 95 -6.80 -3.35 21.14
N VAL A 96 -7.82 -3.94 20.52
CA VAL A 96 -7.90 -5.40 20.31
C VAL A 96 -6.69 -5.91 19.53
N CYS A 97 -6.31 -5.23 18.46
CA CYS A 97 -5.16 -5.61 17.64
C CYS A 97 -3.84 -5.55 18.44
N ARG A 98 -3.62 -4.47 19.20
CA ARG A 98 -2.42 -4.30 20.03
C ARG A 98 -2.36 -5.36 21.14
N GLY A 99 -3.47 -5.61 21.83
CA GLY A 99 -3.56 -6.62 22.89
C GLY A 99 -3.32 -8.06 22.41
N ALA A 100 -3.64 -8.33 21.15
CA ALA A 100 -3.42 -9.62 20.49
C ALA A 100 -2.13 -9.66 19.63
N GLU A 101 -1.28 -8.64 19.69
CA GLU A 101 -0.04 -8.50 18.91
C GLU A 101 -0.26 -8.65 17.37
N ILE A 102 -1.43 -8.21 16.86
CA ILE A 102 -1.72 -8.22 15.43
C ILE A 102 -1.00 -7.05 14.78
N ASN A 103 0.26 -7.25 14.41
CA ASN A 103 1.14 -6.23 13.84
C ASN A 103 1.43 -6.48 12.35
N ALA A 104 0.96 -7.59 11.78
CA ALA A 104 1.16 -7.89 10.38
C ALA A 104 0.28 -6.97 9.50
N LYS A 105 0.90 -6.17 8.64
CA LYS A 105 0.21 -5.25 7.70
C LYS A 105 -0.89 -5.97 6.91
N SER A 106 -0.62 -7.20 6.47
CA SER A 106 -1.60 -7.99 5.71
C SER A 106 -2.87 -8.33 6.50
N SER A 107 -2.75 -8.59 7.81
CA SER A 107 -3.88 -8.87 8.70
C SER A 107 -4.68 -7.60 8.97
N LEU A 108 -4.01 -6.48 9.24
CA LEU A 108 -4.65 -5.18 9.44
C LEU A 108 -5.42 -4.74 8.20
N LEU A 109 -4.88 -4.98 7.00
CA LEU A 109 -5.60 -4.70 5.75
C LEU A 109 -6.82 -5.60 5.54
N GLN A 110 -6.87 -6.81 6.10
CA GLN A 110 -8.09 -7.62 6.09
C GLN A 110 -9.16 -7.04 7.03
N ILE A 111 -8.76 -6.52 8.20
CA ILE A 111 -9.65 -5.81 9.12
C ILE A 111 -10.22 -4.56 8.45
N VAL A 112 -9.39 -3.71 7.86
CA VAL A 112 -9.83 -2.48 7.14
C VAL A 112 -10.83 -2.78 6.01
N ARG A 113 -10.75 -3.95 5.40
CA ARG A 113 -11.63 -4.33 4.29
C ARG A 113 -13.01 -4.79 4.73
N GLN A 114 -13.30 -4.85 6.02
CA GLN A 114 -14.65 -5.15 6.51
C GLN A 114 -15.62 -4.00 6.15
N PRO A 115 -16.92 -4.29 5.96
CA PRO A 115 -17.88 -3.33 5.44
C PRO A 115 -18.18 -2.17 6.40
N ASP A 116 -18.06 -2.40 7.70
CA ASP A 116 -18.40 -1.46 8.77
C ASP A 116 -17.57 -1.71 10.04
N ASP A 117 -17.62 -0.78 10.98
CA ASP A 117 -16.84 -0.81 12.23
C ASP A 117 -17.21 -2.02 13.12
N ASP A 118 -18.48 -2.44 13.14
CA ASP A 118 -18.91 -3.60 13.92
C ASP A 118 -18.34 -4.91 13.35
N SER A 119 -18.29 -5.00 12.05
CA SER A 119 -17.64 -6.12 11.35
C SER A 119 -16.13 -6.10 11.54
N MET A 120 -15.48 -4.93 11.51
CA MET A 120 -14.06 -4.79 11.85
C MET A 120 -13.78 -5.30 13.26
N ARG A 121 -14.61 -4.89 14.22
CA ARG A 121 -14.48 -5.29 15.63
C ARG A 121 -14.64 -6.79 15.85
N ARG A 122 -15.65 -7.40 15.22
CA ARG A 122 -15.88 -8.86 15.29
C ARG A 122 -14.71 -9.62 14.68
N PHE A 123 -14.28 -9.22 13.48
CA PHE A 123 -13.21 -9.87 12.77
C PHE A 123 -11.85 -9.74 13.50
N ALA A 124 -11.54 -8.57 14.07
CA ALA A 124 -10.35 -8.38 14.88
C ALA A 124 -10.33 -9.30 16.12
N LYS A 125 -11.46 -9.44 16.83
CA LYS A 125 -11.61 -10.37 17.97
C LYS A 125 -11.44 -11.81 17.54
N GLU A 126 -11.97 -12.20 16.37
CA GLU A 126 -11.84 -13.56 15.85
C GLU A 126 -10.38 -13.89 15.49
N VAL A 127 -9.67 -12.96 14.82
CA VAL A 127 -8.24 -13.09 14.54
C VAL A 127 -7.43 -13.20 15.83
N ALA A 128 -7.76 -12.37 16.84
CA ALA A 128 -7.13 -12.40 18.15
C ALA A 128 -7.31 -13.74 18.88
N THR A 129 -8.52 -14.31 18.84
CA THR A 129 -8.88 -15.56 19.54
C THR A 129 -8.29 -16.79 18.86
N LYS A 130 -8.28 -16.82 17.54
CA LYS A 130 -7.82 -17.99 16.77
C LYS A 130 -6.31 -17.98 16.49
N GLY A 131 -5.58 -16.89 16.80
CA GLY A 131 -4.18 -16.74 16.45
C GLY A 131 -3.94 -16.89 14.94
N LEU A 132 -4.90 -16.43 14.13
CA LEU A 132 -4.93 -16.70 12.71
C LEU A 132 -3.76 -16.06 11.97
N ASN A 133 -3.03 -16.88 11.23
CA ASN A 133 -2.04 -16.37 10.27
C ASN A 133 -2.73 -15.74 9.06
N ARG A 134 -1.93 -15.20 8.12
CA ARG A 134 -2.44 -14.50 6.93
C ARG A 134 -3.45 -15.30 6.10
N ASN A 135 -3.27 -16.62 6.00
CA ASN A 135 -4.12 -17.49 5.19
C ASN A 135 -5.43 -17.76 5.91
N ASP A 136 -5.38 -18.00 7.22
CA ASP A 136 -6.53 -18.27 8.07
C ASP A 136 -7.44 -17.03 8.16
N ALA A 137 -6.88 -15.83 8.36
CA ALA A 137 -7.62 -14.57 8.36
C ALA A 137 -8.34 -14.32 7.00
N ARG A 138 -7.77 -14.79 5.90
CA ARG A 138 -8.38 -14.70 4.57
C ARG A 138 -9.51 -15.71 4.38
N GLU A 139 -9.41 -16.86 5.02
CA GLU A 139 -10.40 -17.94 4.96
C GLU A 139 -11.62 -17.62 5.84
N VAL A 140 -11.41 -17.12 7.05
CA VAL A 140 -12.46 -16.62 7.95
C VAL A 140 -13.30 -15.55 7.26
N ARG A 141 -12.65 -14.55 6.66
CA ARG A 141 -13.35 -13.50 5.90
C ARG A 141 -14.19 -14.08 4.75
N ARG A 142 -13.69 -15.13 4.06
CA ARG A 142 -14.42 -15.80 2.99
C ARG A 142 -15.67 -16.52 3.50
N GLN A 143 -15.62 -17.03 4.72
CA GLN A 143 -16.76 -17.70 5.36
C GLN A 143 -17.83 -16.72 5.85
N GLU A 144 -17.42 -15.58 6.46
CA GLU A 144 -18.36 -14.59 6.99
C GLU A 144 -19.10 -13.79 5.92
N MET A 145 -18.42 -13.45 4.82
CA MET A 145 -19.03 -12.65 3.74
C MET A 145 -19.87 -13.47 2.76
N GLY A 146 -19.98 -14.81 2.97
CA GLY A 146 -20.54 -15.72 1.99
C GLY A 146 -19.68 -15.80 0.72
N PRO A 147 -19.99 -16.65 -0.23
CA PRO A 147 -19.30 -16.63 -1.51
C PRO A 147 -19.54 -15.25 -2.13
N ARG A 148 -18.51 -14.40 -2.09
CA ARG A 148 -18.49 -13.26 -2.99
C ARG A 148 -18.74 -13.87 -4.35
N VAL A 149 -19.82 -13.49 -5.02
CA VAL A 149 -19.94 -13.67 -6.45
C VAL A 149 -18.89 -12.74 -7.07
N VAL A 150 -17.63 -13.09 -6.85
CA VAL A 150 -16.59 -12.71 -7.80
C VAL A 150 -16.97 -13.57 -8.99
N PRO A 151 -17.19 -13.00 -10.18
CA PRO A 151 -17.21 -13.82 -11.36
C PRO A 151 -15.91 -14.62 -11.29
N ASP A 152 -16.00 -15.92 -11.06
CA ASP A 152 -14.86 -16.82 -10.89
C ASP A 152 -14.31 -17.13 -12.27
N SER A 153 -13.83 -16.07 -12.89
CA SER A 153 -13.21 -16.19 -14.18
C SER A 153 -12.12 -15.13 -14.26
N LYS A 154 -10.91 -15.60 -14.04
CA LYS A 154 -9.75 -14.83 -14.53
C LYS A 154 -10.07 -14.51 -15.99
N PRO A 155 -9.95 -13.22 -16.38
CA PRO A 155 -10.14 -12.85 -17.77
C PRO A 155 -9.31 -13.79 -18.65
N TYR A 156 -9.96 -14.37 -19.65
CA TYR A 156 -9.27 -15.25 -20.57
C TYR A 156 -8.17 -14.44 -21.26
N THR A 157 -6.96 -14.98 -21.27
CA THR A 157 -5.82 -14.33 -21.91
C THR A 157 -5.31 -15.23 -23.01
N PHE A 158 -5.54 -14.81 -24.25
CA PHE A 158 -4.92 -15.46 -25.41
C PHE A 158 -3.50 -14.97 -25.56
N LYS A 159 -2.55 -15.91 -25.74
CA LYS A 159 -1.14 -15.61 -25.97
C LYS A 159 -0.67 -16.34 -27.21
N TYR A 160 -0.10 -15.61 -28.14
CA TYR A 160 0.50 -16.13 -29.34
C TYR A 160 1.95 -15.65 -29.45
N ALA A 161 2.86 -16.56 -29.70
CA ALA A 161 4.25 -16.24 -30.03
C ALA A 161 4.49 -16.62 -31.49
N SER A 162 5.09 -15.73 -32.25
CA SER A 162 5.50 -16.02 -33.62
C SER A 162 6.49 -17.21 -33.65
N PRO A 163 6.38 -18.10 -34.62
CA PRO A 163 7.36 -19.21 -34.80
C PRO A 163 8.79 -18.70 -34.89
N GLU A 164 9.02 -17.55 -35.49
CA GLU A 164 10.33 -16.91 -35.64
C GLU A 164 10.73 -16.09 -34.40
N LYS A 165 9.85 -15.99 -33.41
CA LYS A 165 10.04 -15.26 -32.15
C LYS A 165 10.31 -13.75 -32.29
N ASP A 166 9.93 -13.17 -33.40
CA ASP A 166 10.08 -11.75 -33.72
C ASP A 166 8.99 -10.87 -33.08
N PHE A 167 7.83 -11.45 -32.73
CA PHE A 167 6.79 -10.75 -31.97
C PHE A 167 5.94 -11.70 -31.11
N ASN A 168 5.25 -11.12 -30.11
CA ASN A 168 4.25 -11.80 -29.28
C ASN A 168 2.97 -10.98 -29.26
N ILE A 169 1.81 -11.66 -29.27
CA ILE A 169 0.50 -11.05 -29.12
C ILE A 169 -0.12 -11.54 -27.81
N GLU A 170 -0.57 -10.61 -26.97
CA GLU A 170 -1.32 -10.91 -25.76
C GLU A 170 -2.65 -10.14 -25.79
N VAL A 171 -3.78 -10.87 -25.88
CA VAL A 171 -5.13 -10.30 -25.88
C VAL A 171 -5.86 -10.71 -24.61
N LYS A 172 -6.30 -9.73 -23.81
CA LYS A 172 -7.05 -9.95 -22.55
C LYS A 172 -8.53 -9.72 -22.79
N PHE A 173 -9.31 -10.77 -22.62
CA PHE A 173 -10.77 -10.73 -22.75
C PHE A 173 -11.41 -10.42 -21.40
N ARG A 174 -12.54 -9.71 -21.42
CA ARG A 174 -13.35 -9.51 -20.20
C ARG A 174 -14.12 -10.78 -19.80
N ALA A 175 -14.36 -11.69 -20.76
CA ALA A 175 -14.97 -12.97 -20.55
C ALA A 175 -13.96 -14.00 -20.01
N SER A 176 -14.42 -15.02 -19.31
CA SER A 176 -13.61 -16.08 -18.73
C SER A 176 -13.34 -17.25 -19.65
N GLN A 177 -14.20 -17.42 -20.63
CA GLN A 177 -14.07 -18.44 -21.67
C GLN A 177 -14.31 -17.76 -23.02
N VAL A 178 -13.43 -17.99 -23.96
CA VAL A 178 -13.48 -17.46 -25.31
C VAL A 178 -13.01 -18.59 -26.23
N SER A 179 -13.78 -18.89 -27.28
CA SER A 179 -13.41 -19.89 -28.26
C SER A 179 -12.34 -19.38 -29.23
N ASP A 180 -11.59 -20.30 -29.82
CA ASP A 180 -10.58 -19.96 -30.83
C ASP A 180 -11.19 -19.20 -32.03
N ALA A 181 -12.45 -19.49 -32.37
CA ALA A 181 -13.19 -18.81 -33.43
C ALA A 181 -13.47 -17.33 -33.07
N GLU A 182 -13.81 -17.02 -31.84
CA GLU A 182 -14.01 -15.65 -31.33
C GLU A 182 -12.69 -14.88 -31.27
N VAL A 183 -11.60 -15.55 -30.83
CA VAL A 183 -10.26 -14.94 -30.87
C VAL A 183 -9.87 -14.57 -32.31
N ALA A 184 -10.08 -15.48 -33.26
CA ALA A 184 -9.76 -15.25 -34.68
C ALA A 184 -10.59 -14.10 -35.28
N LEU A 185 -11.88 -14.01 -34.88
CA LEU A 185 -12.76 -12.91 -35.34
C LEU A 185 -12.26 -11.56 -34.84
N ILE A 186 -11.89 -11.46 -33.56
CA ILE A 186 -11.40 -10.21 -32.95
C ILE A 186 -10.04 -9.81 -33.56
N LEU A 187 -9.13 -10.76 -33.77
CA LEU A 187 -7.85 -10.45 -34.39
C LEU A 187 -8.00 -9.94 -35.84
N ARG A 188 -8.99 -10.46 -36.60
CA ARG A 188 -9.33 -9.94 -37.94
C ARG A 188 -9.89 -8.51 -37.85
N ALA A 189 -10.81 -8.25 -36.91
CA ALA A 189 -11.36 -6.92 -36.73
C ALA A 189 -10.27 -5.89 -36.38
N VAL A 190 -9.32 -6.25 -35.53
CA VAL A 190 -8.18 -5.38 -35.19
C VAL A 190 -7.27 -5.16 -36.39
N ALA A 191 -7.03 -6.19 -37.23
CA ALA A 191 -6.27 -6.05 -38.46
C ALA A 191 -6.95 -5.10 -39.45
N ASP A 192 -8.25 -5.25 -39.61
CA ASP A 192 -9.06 -4.36 -40.51
C ASP A 192 -9.03 -2.91 -40.00
N GLU A 193 -9.03 -2.66 -38.68
CA GLU A 193 -8.91 -1.30 -38.13
C GLU A 193 -7.51 -0.69 -38.36
N ILE A 194 -6.45 -1.49 -38.31
CA ILE A 194 -5.08 -1.03 -38.55
C ILE A 194 -4.90 -0.67 -40.06
N ASP A 195 -5.50 -1.43 -40.97
CA ASP A 195 -5.41 -1.20 -42.42
C ASP A 195 -6.19 0.05 -42.84
N VAL A 196 -7.12 0.57 -42.02
CA VAL A 196 -7.94 1.76 -42.32
C VAL A 196 -7.27 3.07 -41.86
N VAL A 197 -6.18 3.06 -41.13
CA VAL A 197 -5.45 4.28 -40.72
C VAL A 197 -4.50 4.69 -41.85
N PRO A 198 -4.84 5.72 -42.69
CA PRO A 198 -3.89 6.23 -43.67
C PRO A 198 -2.77 7.01 -42.97
N ASP A 199 -1.54 6.87 -43.49
CA ASP A 199 -0.35 7.66 -43.13
C ASP A 199 -0.59 9.17 -43.05
#